data_ec30f0fc8516ef8e6cca9469c0c6b995
#
_entry.id   ec30f0fc8516ef8e6cca9469c0c6b995
#
_cell.length_a   1.000
_cell.length_b   1.000
_cell.length_c   1.000
_cell.angle_alpha   90.00
_cell.angle_beta   90.00
_cell.angle_gamma   90.00
#
_symmetry.space_group_name_H-M   'P 1'
#
loop_
_entity.id
_entity.type
_entity.pdbx_description
1 polymer ?
#
loop_
_entity_poly.entity_id
_entity_poly.type
_entity_poly.pdbx_seq_one_letter_code
_entity_poly.pdbx_strand_id
1 'polypeptide(L)'
;MKIITLEEHQFNKYAENHKYRSYYQSSAYGKIMKKFGYDIHYLGVIDDNENIIGASLLLYKEVFMNYKIAYAPRGLLFDYSNGALLKEFTERLKRLLSKQGFMLLKIDPVIPVSLHNATGKILNINPESNIIVENLKASHWEYHGPTLFFETEKPRFEAVISLDKDINTIYNSFEKRVRYKIKKAIRSGVEIIKGGEQNIPLFYEFVKKKYARPIEYYQEFYKQFEGNVDLYFAKLNTETFVINSKKLYEKEMEINDNLAYKIQQAKNANTRKKLINEKIESDKLINTYKKNLVWATNLLKENPNGILISSSFVLRYDHAAFLIIE
;
A
#
# COMPACT_ATOMS: atom_id res chain seq x y z
N MET A 1 15.32 -9.11 -34.01
CA MET A 1 14.17 -8.55 -33.24
C MET A 1 13.69 -7.24 -33.85
N LYS A 2 12.40 -6.88 -33.67
CA LYS A 2 11.81 -5.59 -34.10
C LYS A 2 11.07 -4.92 -32.93
N ILE A 3 11.01 -3.58 -32.94
CA ILE A 3 10.18 -2.81 -32.01
C ILE A 3 8.97 -2.33 -32.78
N ILE A 4 7.79 -2.56 -32.21
CA ILE A 4 6.47 -2.26 -32.82
C ILE A 4 5.57 -1.52 -31.83
N THR A 5 4.48 -0.97 -32.31
CA THR A 5 3.35 -0.55 -31.49
C THR A 5 2.40 -1.72 -31.32
N LEU A 6 2.00 -2.02 -30.09
CA LEU A 6 1.01 -3.05 -29.79
C LEU A 6 -0.39 -2.46 -29.73
N GLU A 7 -1.36 -3.25 -30.11
CA GLU A 7 -2.75 -2.99 -29.77
C GLU A 7 -2.97 -3.22 -28.27
N GLU A 8 -3.95 -2.54 -27.69
CA GLU A 8 -4.25 -2.59 -26.24
C GLU A 8 -4.41 -4.03 -25.73
N HIS A 9 -5.13 -4.87 -26.46
CA HIS A 9 -5.37 -6.26 -26.06
C HIS A 9 -4.10 -7.13 -26.08
N GLN A 10 -3.21 -6.91 -27.07
CA GLN A 10 -1.91 -7.58 -27.15
C GLN A 10 -1.02 -7.19 -26.00
N PHE A 11 -0.96 -5.89 -25.70
CA PHE A 11 -0.21 -5.35 -24.57
C PHE A 11 -0.69 -5.95 -23.25
N ASN A 12 -1.99 -5.91 -22.96
CA ASN A 12 -2.54 -6.43 -21.70
C ASN A 12 -2.25 -7.93 -21.56
N LYS A 13 -2.48 -8.72 -22.61
CA LYS A 13 -2.21 -10.17 -22.61
C LYS A 13 -0.75 -10.47 -22.23
N TYR A 14 0.22 -9.71 -22.77
CA TYR A 14 1.63 -9.88 -22.42
C TYR A 14 1.93 -9.39 -21.00
N ALA A 15 1.44 -8.20 -20.65
CA ALA A 15 1.73 -7.55 -19.37
C ALA A 15 1.21 -8.35 -18.17
N GLU A 16 0.01 -8.92 -18.26
CA GLU A 16 -0.62 -9.73 -17.21
C GLU A 16 0.13 -11.05 -16.94
N ASN A 17 0.83 -11.59 -17.94
CA ASN A 17 1.56 -12.85 -17.82
C ASN A 17 3.07 -12.67 -17.54
N HIS A 18 3.57 -11.44 -17.48
CA HIS A 18 4.99 -11.18 -17.28
C HIS A 18 5.42 -11.30 -15.82
N LYS A 19 6.64 -11.84 -15.55
CA LYS A 19 7.16 -12.01 -14.18
C LYS A 19 7.26 -10.70 -13.38
N TYR A 20 7.46 -9.56 -14.05
CA TYR A 20 7.54 -8.21 -13.46
C TYR A 20 6.23 -7.42 -13.64
N ARG A 21 5.09 -8.11 -13.76
CA ARG A 21 3.79 -7.46 -13.93
C ARG A 21 3.46 -6.51 -12.80
N SER A 22 2.80 -5.43 -13.15
CA SER A 22 2.35 -4.41 -12.21
C SER A 22 1.14 -3.69 -12.79
N TYR A 23 0.18 -3.28 -11.96
CA TYR A 23 -0.95 -2.49 -12.41
C TYR A 23 -0.53 -1.17 -13.08
N TYR A 24 0.65 -0.65 -12.78
CA TYR A 24 1.25 0.48 -13.48
C TYR A 24 1.58 0.18 -14.95
N GLN A 25 1.74 -1.09 -15.30
CA GLN A 25 1.95 -1.58 -16.66
C GLN A 25 0.65 -2.24 -17.16
N SER A 26 -0.47 -1.53 -17.09
CA SER A 26 -1.77 -1.93 -17.62
C SER A 26 -2.39 -0.84 -18.48
N SER A 27 -3.25 -1.21 -19.42
CA SER A 27 -3.98 -0.22 -20.21
C SER A 27 -4.92 0.63 -19.35
N ALA A 28 -5.49 0.06 -18.31
CA ALA A 28 -6.31 0.78 -17.33
C ALA A 28 -5.54 1.95 -16.72
N TYR A 29 -4.30 1.72 -16.25
CA TYR A 29 -3.46 2.78 -15.73
C TYR A 29 -3.08 3.80 -16.80
N GLY A 30 -2.78 3.35 -18.02
CA GLY A 30 -2.53 4.23 -19.17
C GLY A 30 -3.70 5.17 -19.44
N LYS A 31 -4.94 4.67 -19.45
CA LYS A 31 -6.16 5.47 -19.64
C LYS A 31 -6.36 6.52 -18.54
N ILE A 32 -6.08 6.16 -17.27
CA ILE A 32 -6.09 7.11 -16.17
C ILE A 32 -5.10 8.24 -16.47
N MET A 33 -3.84 7.91 -16.76
CA MET A 33 -2.79 8.91 -16.97
C MET A 33 -3.04 9.78 -18.19
N LYS A 34 -3.65 9.23 -19.25
CA LYS A 34 -4.09 9.99 -20.42
C LYS A 34 -5.08 11.11 -20.05
N LYS A 35 -6.01 10.83 -19.13
CA LYS A 35 -6.96 11.84 -18.63
C LYS A 35 -6.27 12.96 -17.85
N PHE A 36 -5.09 12.69 -17.28
CA PHE A 36 -4.26 13.66 -16.55
C PHE A 36 -3.13 14.25 -17.40
N GLY A 37 -3.32 14.27 -18.72
CA GLY A 37 -2.47 15.02 -19.65
C GLY A 37 -1.16 14.34 -19.99
N TYR A 38 -1.12 13.00 -19.92
CA TYR A 38 -0.08 12.20 -20.52
C TYR A 38 -0.56 11.60 -21.84
N ASP A 39 0.32 11.55 -22.81
CA ASP A 39 0.13 10.63 -23.93
C ASP A 39 0.61 9.24 -23.55
N ILE A 40 0.07 8.21 -24.21
CA ILE A 40 0.40 6.82 -23.94
C ILE A 40 0.85 6.10 -25.21
N HIS A 41 1.79 5.18 -25.04
CA HIS A 41 2.24 4.31 -26.11
C HIS A 41 2.46 2.89 -25.59
N TYR A 42 1.87 1.89 -26.26
CA TYR A 42 2.11 0.48 -25.97
C TYR A 42 3.25 -0.01 -26.86
N LEU A 43 4.46 0.04 -26.31
CA LEU A 43 5.66 -0.47 -26.97
C LEU A 43 5.65 -2.00 -26.93
N GLY A 44 5.95 -2.63 -28.05
CA GLY A 44 6.16 -4.08 -28.16
C GLY A 44 7.55 -4.40 -28.74
N VAL A 45 8.09 -5.52 -28.32
CA VAL A 45 9.32 -6.10 -28.87
C VAL A 45 8.99 -7.49 -29.36
N ILE A 46 9.23 -7.77 -30.63
CA ILE A 46 9.02 -9.08 -31.23
C ILE A 46 10.32 -9.72 -31.71
N ASP A 47 10.39 -11.04 -31.60
CA ASP A 47 11.47 -11.84 -32.17
C ASP A 47 11.31 -12.05 -33.68
N ASP A 48 12.16 -12.85 -34.27
CA ASP A 48 12.14 -13.13 -35.71
C ASP A 48 10.99 -14.11 -36.09
N ASN A 49 10.34 -14.73 -35.10
CA ASN A 49 9.14 -15.56 -35.26
C ASN A 49 7.83 -14.81 -34.95
N GLU A 50 7.91 -13.47 -34.80
CA GLU A 50 6.79 -12.58 -34.46
C GLU A 50 6.21 -12.78 -33.04
N ASN A 51 6.90 -13.51 -32.16
CA ASN A 51 6.46 -13.63 -30.77
C ASN A 51 6.80 -12.36 -30.00
N ILE A 52 5.90 -11.90 -29.14
CA ILE A 52 6.15 -10.76 -28.24
C ILE A 52 7.09 -11.24 -27.13
N ILE A 53 8.32 -10.68 -27.08
CA ILE A 53 9.37 -10.98 -26.08
C ILE A 53 9.60 -9.83 -25.11
N GLY A 54 8.90 -8.72 -25.29
CA GLY A 54 8.92 -7.57 -24.39
C GLY A 54 7.78 -6.61 -24.69
N ALA A 55 7.32 -5.90 -23.67
CA ALA A 55 6.32 -4.85 -23.82
C ALA A 55 6.48 -3.76 -22.77
N SER A 56 5.92 -2.58 -23.02
CA SER A 56 5.81 -1.54 -22.01
C SER A 56 4.73 -0.51 -22.32
N LEU A 57 4.04 -0.08 -21.29
CA LEU A 57 3.31 1.18 -21.31
C LEU A 57 4.32 2.32 -21.11
N LEU A 58 4.42 3.19 -22.08
CA LEU A 58 5.14 4.46 -21.98
C LEU A 58 4.13 5.59 -21.75
N LEU A 59 4.31 6.34 -20.69
CA LEU A 59 3.64 7.62 -20.44
C LEU A 59 4.59 8.72 -20.90
N TYR A 60 4.13 9.65 -21.72
CA TYR A 60 5.00 10.73 -22.17
C TYR A 60 4.29 12.08 -22.24
N LYS A 61 5.10 13.13 -22.23
CA LYS A 61 4.66 14.51 -22.45
C LYS A 61 5.62 15.20 -23.40
N GLU A 62 5.06 16.05 -24.22
CA GLU A 62 5.85 17.03 -24.95
C GLU A 62 6.24 18.17 -23.99
N VAL A 63 7.50 18.59 -24.02
CA VAL A 63 8.04 19.55 -23.05
C VAL A 63 8.51 20.85 -23.70
N PHE A 64 9.34 20.81 -24.74
CA PHE A 64 9.88 21.97 -25.39
C PHE A 64 10.26 21.67 -26.85
N MET A 65 9.94 22.53 -27.80
CA MET A 65 10.28 22.40 -29.24
C MET A 65 9.99 20.99 -29.81
N ASN A 66 8.82 20.42 -29.50
CA ASN A 66 8.39 19.07 -29.90
C ASN A 66 9.23 17.93 -29.29
N TYR A 67 10.13 18.22 -28.36
CA TYR A 67 10.83 17.17 -27.61
C TYR A 67 9.94 16.52 -26.55
N LYS A 68 10.12 15.22 -26.35
CA LYS A 68 9.28 14.40 -25.45
C LYS A 68 10.13 13.79 -24.35
N ILE A 69 9.51 13.66 -23.18
CA ILE A 69 10.04 12.89 -22.05
C ILE A 69 9.08 11.73 -21.80
N ALA A 70 9.59 10.52 -21.71
CA ALA A 70 8.83 9.31 -21.42
C ALA A 70 9.21 8.70 -20.08
N TYR A 71 8.22 8.08 -19.46
CA TYR A 71 8.36 7.27 -18.25
C TYR A 71 7.60 5.96 -18.40
N ALA A 72 8.26 4.85 -18.12
CA ALA A 72 7.65 3.53 -18.02
C ALA A 72 7.53 3.13 -16.54
N PRO A 73 6.44 3.46 -15.86
CA PRO A 73 6.29 3.18 -14.44
C PRO A 73 6.29 1.68 -14.18
N ARG A 74 7.18 1.22 -13.30
CA ARG A 74 7.41 -0.21 -13.04
C ARG A 74 7.70 -1.06 -14.30
N GLY A 75 8.09 -0.44 -15.39
CA GLY A 75 8.49 -1.07 -16.66
C GLY A 75 10.00 -0.93 -16.86
N LEU A 76 10.54 -1.48 -17.92
CA LEU A 76 9.91 -2.21 -18.99
C LEU A 76 9.63 -3.66 -18.57
N LEU A 77 8.64 -4.29 -19.21
CA LEU A 77 8.38 -5.74 -19.07
C LEU A 77 9.28 -6.49 -20.07
N PHE A 78 10.49 -6.79 -19.65
CA PHE A 78 11.54 -7.37 -20.49
C PHE A 78 12.45 -8.31 -19.69
N ASP A 79 13.15 -9.22 -20.37
CA ASP A 79 14.14 -10.06 -19.72
C ASP A 79 15.49 -9.33 -19.60
N TYR A 80 15.73 -8.75 -18.45
CA TYR A 80 16.97 -8.02 -18.15
C TYR A 80 18.17 -8.93 -17.87
N SER A 81 17.96 -10.24 -17.68
CA SER A 81 19.05 -11.19 -17.38
C SER A 81 19.87 -11.52 -18.64
N ASN A 82 19.27 -11.44 -19.81
CA ASN A 82 19.95 -11.65 -21.10
C ASN A 82 20.62 -10.34 -21.57
N GLY A 83 21.88 -10.14 -21.20
CA GLY A 83 22.63 -8.91 -21.52
C GLY A 83 22.80 -8.63 -23.02
N ALA A 84 22.97 -9.66 -23.86
CA ALA A 84 23.08 -9.50 -25.31
C ALA A 84 21.79 -9.00 -25.94
N LEU A 85 20.68 -9.62 -25.55
CA LEU A 85 19.34 -9.24 -25.99
C LEU A 85 18.97 -7.84 -25.50
N LEU A 86 19.28 -7.52 -24.25
CA LEU A 86 19.04 -6.19 -23.65
C LEU A 86 19.84 -5.10 -24.38
N LYS A 87 21.09 -5.36 -24.73
CA LYS A 87 21.91 -4.40 -25.47
C LYS A 87 21.36 -4.12 -26.87
N GLU A 88 21.03 -5.15 -27.63
CA GLU A 88 20.41 -5.00 -28.95
C GLU A 88 19.07 -4.23 -28.86
N PHE A 89 18.23 -4.59 -27.88
CA PHE A 89 16.97 -3.90 -27.64
C PHE A 89 17.19 -2.42 -27.33
N THR A 90 18.11 -2.10 -26.40
CA THR A 90 18.39 -0.72 -25.98
C THR A 90 18.86 0.14 -27.15
N GLU A 91 19.76 -0.38 -28.01
CA GLU A 91 20.24 0.34 -29.18
C GLU A 91 19.13 0.63 -30.20
N ARG A 92 18.24 -0.34 -30.43
CA ARG A 92 17.08 -0.17 -31.33
C ARG A 92 16.09 0.81 -30.75
N LEU A 93 15.78 0.68 -29.46
CA LEU A 93 14.87 1.57 -28.74
C LEU A 93 15.37 3.02 -28.77
N LYS A 94 16.63 3.25 -28.48
CA LYS A 94 17.26 4.57 -28.53
C LYS A 94 17.12 5.21 -29.91
N ARG A 95 17.41 4.45 -30.98
CA ARG A 95 17.25 4.95 -32.35
C ARG A 95 15.81 5.28 -32.71
N LEU A 96 14.86 4.45 -32.29
CA LEU A 96 13.43 4.67 -32.53
C LEU A 96 12.92 5.92 -31.80
N LEU A 97 13.18 5.98 -30.51
CA LEU A 97 12.70 7.09 -29.66
C LEU A 97 13.34 8.42 -30.06
N SER A 98 14.65 8.45 -30.39
CA SER A 98 15.32 9.67 -30.88
C SER A 98 14.69 10.20 -32.16
N LYS A 99 14.36 9.31 -33.13
CA LYS A 99 13.66 9.71 -34.37
C LYS A 99 12.26 10.28 -34.12
N GLN A 100 11.63 9.91 -33.00
CA GLN A 100 10.30 10.39 -32.60
C GLN A 100 10.34 11.61 -31.66
N GLY A 101 11.52 12.20 -31.45
CA GLY A 101 11.73 13.40 -30.63
C GLY A 101 11.83 13.14 -29.12
N PHE A 102 12.01 11.89 -28.68
CA PHE A 102 12.22 11.62 -27.26
C PHE A 102 13.65 11.93 -26.84
N MET A 103 13.79 12.76 -25.82
CA MET A 103 15.07 13.13 -25.20
C MET A 103 15.45 12.19 -24.06
N LEU A 104 14.45 11.68 -23.34
CA LEU A 104 14.63 10.89 -22.12
C LEU A 104 13.59 9.79 -22.06
N LEU A 105 14.02 8.60 -21.66
CA LEU A 105 13.14 7.54 -21.16
C LEU A 105 13.60 7.15 -19.76
N LYS A 106 12.73 7.32 -18.76
CA LYS A 106 12.90 6.83 -17.39
C LYS A 106 12.21 5.49 -17.22
N ILE A 107 12.86 4.57 -16.52
CA ILE A 107 12.29 3.26 -16.12
C ILE A 107 12.56 3.01 -14.63
N ASP A 108 11.69 2.25 -13.98
CA ASP A 108 11.86 1.76 -12.60
C ASP A 108 11.29 0.35 -12.43
N PRO A 109 11.87 -0.66 -13.12
CA PRO A 109 11.34 -2.02 -13.13
C PRO A 109 11.28 -2.64 -11.74
N VAL A 110 10.28 -3.54 -11.54
CA VAL A 110 10.08 -4.26 -10.28
C VAL A 110 11.08 -5.40 -10.19
N ILE A 111 12.30 -5.11 -9.74
CA ILE A 111 13.36 -6.10 -9.56
C ILE A 111 13.60 -6.28 -8.06
N PRO A 112 13.14 -7.39 -7.44
CA PRO A 112 13.41 -7.65 -6.04
C PRO A 112 14.92 -7.78 -5.80
N VAL A 113 15.47 -7.03 -4.85
CA VAL A 113 16.90 -7.10 -4.48
C VAL A 113 17.11 -8.01 -3.29
N SER A 114 16.25 -7.89 -2.28
CA SER A 114 16.36 -8.68 -1.05
C SER A 114 15.02 -8.80 -0.34
N LEU A 115 14.86 -9.89 0.41
CA LEU A 115 13.74 -10.11 1.31
C LEU A 115 14.20 -9.83 2.74
N HIS A 116 13.39 -9.10 3.48
CA HIS A 116 13.64 -8.74 4.88
C HIS A 116 12.51 -9.24 5.77
N ASN A 117 12.82 -9.53 7.02
CA ASN A 117 11.79 -9.72 8.03
C ASN A 117 11.27 -8.36 8.58
N ALA A 118 10.29 -8.40 9.47
CA ALA A 118 9.69 -7.21 10.08
C ALA A 118 10.67 -6.34 10.89
N THR A 119 11.83 -6.88 11.31
CA THR A 119 12.88 -6.15 12.02
C THR A 119 13.95 -5.56 11.08
N GLY A 120 13.79 -5.74 9.77
CA GLY A 120 14.76 -5.27 8.76
C GLY A 120 15.95 -6.20 8.53
N LYS A 121 16.00 -7.38 9.17
CA LYS A 121 17.06 -8.37 8.93
C LYS A 121 16.86 -9.01 7.55
N ILE A 122 17.93 -9.06 6.77
CA ILE A 122 17.94 -9.74 5.47
C ILE A 122 17.72 -11.23 5.68
N LEU A 123 16.70 -11.77 4.99
CA LEU A 123 16.40 -13.21 4.95
C LEU A 123 16.96 -13.87 3.69
N ASN A 124 16.92 -13.16 2.57
CA ASN A 124 17.41 -13.62 1.29
C ASN A 124 17.88 -12.45 0.43
N ILE A 125 18.87 -12.67 -0.42
CA ILE A 125 19.34 -11.72 -1.44
C ILE A 125 19.07 -12.37 -2.80
N ASN A 126 18.49 -11.61 -3.72
CA ASN A 126 18.30 -12.06 -5.08
C ASN A 126 19.62 -11.91 -5.87
N PRO A 127 20.29 -13.00 -6.25
CA PRO A 127 21.56 -12.92 -6.95
C PRO A 127 21.43 -12.33 -8.35
N GLU A 128 20.27 -12.44 -9.00
CA GLU A 128 20.02 -11.89 -10.34
C GLU A 128 20.00 -10.36 -10.34
N SER A 129 19.69 -9.73 -9.21
CA SER A 129 19.54 -8.27 -9.13
C SER A 129 20.80 -7.51 -9.54
N ASN A 130 21.97 -7.99 -9.12
CA ASN A 130 23.26 -7.38 -9.51
C ASN A 130 23.56 -7.60 -11.00
N ILE A 131 23.29 -8.81 -11.53
CA ILE A 131 23.46 -9.12 -12.95
C ILE A 131 22.59 -8.18 -13.80
N ILE A 132 21.35 -7.97 -13.41
CA ILE A 132 20.42 -7.07 -14.11
C ILE A 132 20.93 -5.63 -14.10
N VAL A 133 21.42 -5.13 -12.96
CA VAL A 133 21.98 -3.78 -12.86
C VAL A 133 23.21 -3.62 -13.76
N GLU A 134 24.12 -4.60 -13.76
CA GLU A 134 25.30 -4.55 -14.61
C GLU A 134 24.97 -4.68 -16.10
N ASN A 135 24.00 -5.51 -16.49
CA ASN A 135 23.51 -5.60 -17.87
C ASN A 135 22.89 -4.27 -18.35
N LEU A 136 22.11 -3.60 -17.49
CA LEU A 136 21.54 -2.29 -17.79
C LEU A 136 22.64 -1.25 -17.99
N LYS A 137 23.63 -1.18 -17.10
CA LYS A 137 24.79 -0.28 -17.24
C LYS A 137 25.61 -0.57 -18.51
N ALA A 138 25.87 -1.85 -18.79
CA ALA A 138 26.60 -2.27 -20.01
C ALA A 138 25.80 -1.94 -21.29
N SER A 139 24.47 -1.80 -21.18
CA SER A 139 23.58 -1.37 -22.25
C SER A 139 23.36 0.16 -22.27
N HIS A 140 24.22 0.93 -21.58
CA HIS A 140 24.20 2.40 -21.53
C HIS A 140 22.95 3.02 -20.84
N TRP A 141 22.31 2.29 -19.91
CA TRP A 141 21.35 2.89 -19.00
C TRP A 141 22.08 3.55 -17.83
N GLU A 142 21.67 4.76 -17.48
CA GLU A 142 22.19 5.47 -16.32
C GLU A 142 21.44 4.99 -15.06
N TYR A 143 22.21 4.49 -14.10
CA TYR A 143 21.65 3.99 -12.84
C TYR A 143 21.74 5.05 -11.73
N HIS A 144 20.60 5.57 -11.29
CA HIS A 144 20.50 6.59 -10.25
C HIS A 144 20.46 6.02 -8.82
N GLY A 145 20.54 4.70 -8.67
CA GLY A 145 20.43 4.04 -7.37
C GLY A 145 18.98 3.88 -6.89
N PRO A 146 18.80 3.29 -5.70
CA PRO A 146 17.48 3.16 -5.10
C PRO A 146 17.01 4.50 -4.54
N THR A 147 15.70 4.74 -4.60
CA THR A 147 15.07 5.93 -4.00
C THR A 147 15.32 5.97 -2.50
N LEU A 148 15.84 7.09 -2.00
CA LEU A 148 16.14 7.29 -0.57
C LEU A 148 14.98 7.97 0.17
N PHE A 149 14.18 8.78 -0.53
CA PHE A 149 13.07 9.57 0.00
C PHE A 149 11.76 9.21 -0.69
N PHE A 150 10.63 9.39 0.00
CA PHE A 150 9.31 8.94 -0.47
C PHE A 150 8.57 9.95 -1.36
N GLU A 151 9.09 11.17 -1.49
CA GLU A 151 8.28 12.31 -1.93
C GLU A 151 8.01 12.32 -3.44
N THR A 152 8.87 11.70 -4.24
CA THR A 152 8.80 11.85 -5.71
C THR A 152 8.78 10.55 -6.50
N GLU A 153 9.10 9.42 -5.87
CA GLU A 153 9.34 8.15 -6.56
C GLU A 153 8.54 7.00 -5.94
N LYS A 154 8.55 5.86 -6.61
CA LYS A 154 7.98 4.63 -6.05
C LYS A 154 8.78 4.16 -4.83
N PRO A 155 8.13 3.58 -3.81
CA PRO A 155 8.82 3.17 -2.60
C PRO A 155 9.92 2.13 -2.88
N ARG A 156 11.04 2.28 -2.20
CA ARG A 156 12.16 1.33 -2.23
C ARG A 156 11.82 0.01 -1.53
N PHE A 157 11.06 0.08 -0.46
CA PHE A 157 10.62 -1.07 0.32
C PHE A 157 9.10 -1.22 0.23
N GLU A 158 8.66 -2.43 0.03
CA GLU A 158 7.24 -2.79 0.05
C GLU A 158 7.02 -3.85 1.14
N ALA A 159 5.99 -3.67 1.96
CA ALA A 159 5.57 -4.69 2.92
C ALA A 159 4.57 -5.62 2.23
N VAL A 160 4.85 -6.93 2.29
CA VAL A 160 4.02 -7.96 1.65
C VAL A 160 3.51 -8.93 2.68
N ILE A 161 2.22 -9.27 2.57
CA ILE A 161 1.57 -10.31 3.37
C ILE A 161 1.04 -11.36 2.41
N SER A 162 1.42 -12.64 2.61
CA SER A 162 0.82 -13.76 1.88
C SER A 162 -0.63 -13.96 2.34
N LEU A 163 -1.57 -13.97 1.38
CA LEU A 163 -3.01 -14.15 1.61
C LEU A 163 -3.51 -15.55 1.22
N ASP A 164 -2.61 -16.47 0.89
CA ASP A 164 -2.88 -17.85 0.50
C ASP A 164 -3.19 -18.79 1.69
N LYS A 165 -3.18 -18.25 2.91
CA LYS A 165 -3.45 -18.95 4.17
C LYS A 165 -4.81 -18.55 4.73
N ASP A 166 -5.36 -19.39 5.61
CA ASP A 166 -6.56 -19.04 6.34
C ASP A 166 -6.37 -17.80 7.23
N ILE A 167 -7.46 -17.09 7.49
CA ILE A 167 -7.45 -15.81 8.23
C ILE A 167 -6.87 -15.92 9.64
N ASN A 168 -7.05 -17.07 10.32
CA ASN A 168 -6.52 -17.28 11.67
C ASN A 168 -5.01 -17.46 11.63
N THR A 169 -4.49 -18.16 10.63
CA THR A 169 -3.04 -18.33 10.42
C THR A 169 -2.41 -16.97 10.11
N ILE A 170 -3.02 -16.15 9.23
CA ILE A 170 -2.54 -14.80 8.94
C ILE A 170 -2.56 -13.95 10.21
N TYR A 171 -3.68 -13.92 10.94
CA TYR A 171 -3.82 -13.17 12.19
C TYR A 171 -2.78 -13.59 13.24
N ASN A 172 -2.53 -14.90 13.41
CA ASN A 172 -1.57 -15.41 14.37
C ASN A 172 -0.11 -15.13 13.98
N SER A 173 0.17 -14.89 12.69
CA SER A 173 1.50 -14.48 12.22
C SER A 173 1.86 -13.06 12.59
N PHE A 174 0.89 -12.21 12.93
CA PHE A 174 1.15 -10.84 13.36
C PHE A 174 1.83 -10.79 14.71
N GLU A 175 2.68 -9.80 14.93
CA GLU A 175 3.28 -9.52 16.22
C GLU A 175 2.21 -9.32 17.32
N LYS A 176 2.54 -9.70 18.54
CA LYS A 176 1.66 -9.57 19.71
C LYS A 176 1.06 -8.15 19.84
N ARG A 177 1.87 -7.11 19.56
CA ARG A 177 1.46 -5.71 19.61
C ARG A 177 0.37 -5.40 18.57
N VAL A 178 0.48 -5.92 17.35
CA VAL A 178 -0.50 -5.73 16.27
C VAL A 178 -1.81 -6.42 16.63
N ARG A 179 -1.74 -7.69 17.05
CA ARG A 179 -2.94 -8.43 17.51
C ARG A 179 -3.65 -7.74 18.67
N TYR A 180 -2.88 -7.19 19.62
CA TYR A 180 -3.46 -6.40 20.71
C TYR A 180 -4.20 -5.16 20.20
N LYS A 181 -3.62 -4.41 19.25
CA LYS A 181 -4.27 -3.23 18.65
C LYS A 181 -5.56 -3.60 17.92
N ILE A 182 -5.55 -4.68 17.14
CA ILE A 182 -6.75 -5.18 16.45
C ILE A 182 -7.85 -5.51 17.47
N LYS A 183 -7.54 -6.31 18.50
CA LYS A 183 -8.49 -6.64 19.57
C LYS A 183 -9.00 -5.42 20.31
N LYS A 184 -8.13 -4.42 20.53
CA LYS A 184 -8.53 -3.16 21.17
C LYS A 184 -9.51 -2.39 20.29
N ALA A 185 -9.26 -2.27 18.98
CA ALA A 185 -10.15 -1.60 18.05
C ALA A 185 -11.54 -2.26 18.03
N ILE A 186 -11.60 -3.59 17.87
CA ILE A 186 -12.86 -4.34 17.88
C ILE A 186 -13.63 -4.12 19.20
N ARG A 187 -12.94 -4.23 20.35
CA ARG A 187 -13.56 -3.99 21.67
C ARG A 187 -14.02 -2.55 21.86
N SER A 188 -13.41 -1.60 21.18
CA SER A 188 -13.83 -0.20 21.20
C SER A 188 -15.04 0.08 20.30
N GLY A 189 -15.54 -0.93 19.56
CA GLY A 189 -16.69 -0.76 18.67
C GLY A 189 -16.31 -0.27 17.28
N VAL A 190 -15.05 -0.50 16.84
CA VAL A 190 -14.65 -0.21 15.46
C VAL A 190 -15.13 -1.33 14.54
N GLU A 191 -15.86 -0.95 13.50
CA GLU A 191 -16.40 -1.81 12.45
C GLU A 191 -15.81 -1.41 11.11
N ILE A 192 -15.62 -2.38 10.20
CA ILE A 192 -15.16 -2.11 8.83
C ILE A 192 -16.37 -2.17 7.91
N ILE A 193 -16.58 -1.08 7.17
CA ILE A 193 -17.66 -0.94 6.19
C ILE A 193 -17.03 -0.89 4.79
N LYS A 194 -17.56 -1.70 3.87
CA LYS A 194 -17.19 -1.63 2.46
C LYS A 194 -18.04 -0.56 1.77
N GLY A 195 -17.38 0.36 1.06
CA GLY A 195 -18.01 1.38 0.23
C GLY A 195 -17.95 1.02 -1.25
N GLY A 196 -18.69 1.79 -2.05
CA GLY A 196 -18.68 1.74 -3.51
C GLY A 196 -18.28 3.09 -4.11
N GLU A 197 -18.48 3.24 -5.42
CA GLU A 197 -18.13 4.45 -6.17
C GLU A 197 -18.75 5.72 -5.57
N GLN A 198 -20.00 5.67 -5.13
CA GLN A 198 -20.72 6.78 -4.49
C GLN A 198 -20.05 7.29 -3.22
N ASN A 199 -19.16 6.50 -2.63
CA ASN A 199 -18.42 6.86 -1.41
C ASN A 199 -17.04 7.49 -1.70
N ILE A 200 -16.64 7.67 -2.96
CA ILE A 200 -15.38 8.34 -3.31
C ILE A 200 -15.29 9.76 -2.74
N PRO A 201 -16.34 10.60 -2.78
CA PRO A 201 -16.26 11.92 -2.15
C PRO A 201 -15.95 11.85 -0.65
N LEU A 202 -16.55 10.88 0.05
CA LEU A 202 -16.32 10.66 1.47
C LEU A 202 -14.88 10.17 1.75
N PHE A 203 -14.37 9.24 0.94
CA PHE A 203 -12.97 8.82 0.99
C PHE A 203 -12.03 10.00 0.75
N TYR A 204 -12.34 10.86 -0.21
CA TYR A 204 -11.51 12.02 -0.56
C TYR A 204 -11.32 12.99 0.60
N GLU A 205 -12.33 13.17 1.47
CA GLU A 205 -12.21 14.01 2.67
C GLU A 205 -11.07 13.54 3.61
N PHE A 206 -10.79 12.24 3.67
CA PHE A 206 -9.69 11.71 4.48
C PHE A 206 -8.32 11.95 3.84
N VAL A 207 -8.22 11.89 2.52
CA VAL A 207 -6.92 11.83 1.83
C VAL A 207 -6.46 13.17 1.23
N LYS A 208 -7.38 14.11 0.94
CA LYS A 208 -7.10 15.37 0.25
C LYS A 208 -6.03 16.25 0.94
N LYS A 209 -5.87 16.14 2.26
CA LYS A 209 -4.86 16.90 3.01
C LYS A 209 -3.47 16.24 2.99
N LYS A 210 -3.43 14.94 2.73
CA LYS A 210 -2.18 14.15 2.76
C LYS A 210 -1.60 13.97 1.35
N TYR A 211 -2.47 13.89 0.33
CA TYR A 211 -2.09 13.59 -1.05
C TYR A 211 -2.61 14.66 -2.00
N ALA A 212 -1.73 15.21 -2.83
CA ALA A 212 -2.03 16.29 -3.78
C ALA A 212 -2.71 15.81 -5.07
N ARG A 213 -3.53 14.75 -5.03
CA ARG A 213 -4.27 14.27 -6.21
C ARG A 213 -5.71 14.76 -6.15
N PRO A 214 -6.29 15.19 -7.28
CA PRO A 214 -7.69 15.61 -7.33
C PRO A 214 -8.64 14.43 -7.20
N ILE A 215 -9.90 14.67 -6.81
CA ILE A 215 -10.92 13.63 -6.64
C ILE A 215 -11.16 12.84 -7.94
N GLU A 216 -11.06 13.50 -9.08
CA GLU A 216 -11.22 12.90 -10.42
C GLU A 216 -10.22 11.77 -10.68
N TYR A 217 -9.04 11.82 -10.05
CA TYR A 217 -8.07 10.74 -10.15
C TYR A 217 -8.61 9.44 -9.55
N TYR A 218 -9.24 9.52 -8.37
CA TYR A 218 -9.80 8.36 -7.68
C TYR A 218 -11.06 7.85 -8.36
N GLN A 219 -11.88 8.75 -8.91
CA GLN A 219 -13.05 8.38 -9.72
C GLN A 219 -12.63 7.64 -10.98
N GLU A 220 -11.63 8.18 -11.71
CA GLU A 220 -11.13 7.52 -12.91
C GLU A 220 -10.45 6.19 -12.59
N PHE A 221 -9.70 6.13 -11.48
CA PHE A 221 -9.07 4.89 -11.03
C PHE A 221 -10.12 3.81 -10.72
N TYR A 222 -11.18 4.18 -10.03
CA TYR A 222 -12.30 3.27 -9.72
C TYR A 222 -12.96 2.77 -11.00
N LYS A 223 -13.20 3.65 -11.97
CA LYS A 223 -13.81 3.33 -13.26
C LYS A 223 -12.95 2.41 -14.11
N GLN A 224 -11.65 2.70 -14.25
CA GLN A 224 -10.77 1.93 -15.15
C GLN A 224 -10.41 0.55 -14.59
N PHE A 225 -10.42 0.38 -13.27
CA PHE A 225 -10.25 -0.89 -12.59
C PHE A 225 -11.57 -1.43 -12.02
N GLU A 226 -12.68 -1.19 -12.73
CA GLU A 226 -14.03 -1.59 -12.31
C GLU A 226 -14.09 -3.05 -11.82
N GLY A 227 -14.77 -3.29 -10.69
CA GLY A 227 -14.86 -4.60 -10.05
C GLY A 227 -13.61 -5.03 -9.28
N ASN A 228 -12.48 -4.32 -9.42
CA ASN A 228 -11.22 -4.65 -8.77
C ASN A 228 -10.76 -3.60 -7.73
N VAL A 229 -11.54 -2.56 -7.53
CA VAL A 229 -11.27 -1.55 -6.50
C VAL A 229 -12.24 -1.72 -5.34
N ASP A 230 -11.69 -1.77 -4.14
CA ASP A 230 -12.46 -1.82 -2.90
C ASP A 230 -12.16 -0.58 -2.05
N LEU A 231 -13.23 0.10 -1.61
CA LEU A 231 -13.16 1.13 -0.58
C LEU A 231 -13.55 0.54 0.77
N TYR A 232 -12.73 0.78 1.78
CA TYR A 232 -13.05 0.40 3.15
C TYR A 232 -13.03 1.62 4.05
N PHE A 233 -13.97 1.66 4.98
CA PHE A 233 -14.05 2.68 6.02
C PHE A 233 -14.04 2.02 7.38
N ALA A 234 -13.23 2.52 8.29
CA ALA A 234 -13.34 2.19 9.70
C ALA A 234 -14.34 3.14 10.35
N LYS A 235 -15.44 2.58 10.87
CA LYS A 235 -16.49 3.31 11.59
C LYS A 235 -16.40 2.96 13.07
N LEU A 236 -16.35 3.97 13.93
CA LEU A 236 -16.54 3.80 15.36
C LEU A 236 -18.02 3.87 15.67
N ASN A 237 -18.59 2.77 16.15
CA ASN A 237 -19.92 2.72 16.73
C ASN A 237 -19.86 3.39 18.12
N THR A 238 -20.37 4.60 18.21
CA THR A 238 -20.24 5.45 19.41
C THR A 238 -21.04 4.93 20.59
N GLU A 239 -22.17 4.26 20.35
CA GLU A 239 -22.96 3.60 21.41
C GLU A 239 -22.17 2.42 22.01
N THR A 240 -21.66 1.53 21.16
CA THR A 240 -20.81 0.40 21.58
C THR A 240 -19.56 0.90 22.31
N PHE A 241 -18.99 2.02 21.88
CA PHE A 241 -17.84 2.62 22.53
C PHE A 241 -18.15 3.08 23.95
N VAL A 242 -19.31 3.72 24.19
CA VAL A 242 -19.75 4.11 25.54
C VAL A 242 -19.97 2.88 26.41
N ILE A 243 -20.72 1.88 25.91
CA ILE A 243 -21.00 0.64 26.65
C ILE A 243 -19.71 -0.05 27.09
N ASN A 244 -18.75 -0.18 26.19
CA ASN A 244 -17.51 -0.87 26.50
C ASN A 244 -16.57 -0.02 27.39
N SER A 245 -16.59 1.30 27.25
CA SER A 245 -15.85 2.20 28.14
C SER A 245 -16.41 2.15 29.56
N LYS A 246 -17.74 2.07 29.70
CA LYS A 246 -18.42 1.90 31.01
C LYS A 246 -18.05 0.57 31.66
N LYS A 247 -18.11 -0.53 30.91
CA LYS A 247 -17.74 -1.87 31.40
C LYS A 247 -16.29 -1.92 31.89
N LEU A 248 -15.36 -1.27 31.19
CA LEU A 248 -13.96 -1.20 31.62
C LEU A 248 -13.79 -0.40 32.91
N TYR A 249 -14.49 0.71 33.04
CA TYR A 249 -14.48 1.53 34.24
C TYR A 249 -15.04 0.79 35.46
N GLU A 250 -16.24 0.18 35.31
CA GLU A 250 -16.90 -0.58 36.38
C GLU A 250 -16.06 -1.78 36.84
N LYS A 251 -15.50 -2.54 35.88
CA LYS A 251 -14.61 -3.67 36.18
C LYS A 251 -13.36 -3.24 36.98
N GLU A 252 -12.75 -2.10 36.63
CA GLU A 252 -11.56 -1.63 37.33
C GLU A 252 -11.89 -1.12 38.73
N MET A 253 -13.09 -0.53 38.91
CA MET A 253 -13.61 -0.17 40.25
C MET A 253 -13.73 -1.41 41.13
N GLU A 254 -14.34 -2.50 40.64
CA GLU A 254 -14.46 -3.76 41.37
C GLU A 254 -13.08 -4.34 41.75
N ILE A 255 -12.10 -4.31 40.83
CA ILE A 255 -10.73 -4.74 41.11
C ILE A 255 -10.12 -3.88 42.22
N ASN A 256 -10.29 -2.58 42.19
CA ASN A 256 -9.77 -1.64 43.16
C ASN A 256 -10.34 -1.87 44.54
N ASP A 257 -11.66 -2.06 44.63
CA ASP A 257 -12.36 -2.37 45.88
C ASP A 257 -11.87 -3.68 46.50
N ASN A 258 -11.68 -4.71 45.63
CA ASN A 258 -11.11 -5.99 46.07
C ASN A 258 -9.68 -5.86 46.56
N LEU A 259 -8.83 -5.03 45.91
CA LEU A 259 -7.49 -4.73 46.37
C LEU A 259 -7.52 -4.02 47.71
N ALA A 260 -8.42 -3.06 47.93
CA ALA A 260 -8.58 -2.38 49.19
C ALA A 260 -8.93 -3.37 50.34
N TYR A 261 -9.87 -4.27 50.09
CA TYR A 261 -10.22 -5.35 51.03
C TYR A 261 -9.02 -6.25 51.35
N LYS A 262 -8.28 -6.73 50.32
CA LYS A 262 -7.09 -7.59 50.52
C LYS A 262 -5.99 -6.90 51.28
N ILE A 263 -5.78 -5.58 51.14
CA ILE A 263 -4.80 -4.79 51.88
C ILE A 263 -5.12 -4.80 53.35
N GLN A 264 -6.42 -4.70 53.73
CA GLN A 264 -6.86 -4.75 55.13
C GLN A 264 -6.61 -6.10 55.79
N GLN A 265 -6.75 -7.20 55.01
CA GLN A 265 -6.57 -8.57 55.49
C GLN A 265 -5.08 -9.04 55.49
N ALA A 266 -4.20 -8.32 54.84
CA ALA A 266 -2.79 -8.70 54.67
C ALA A 266 -1.98 -8.59 55.99
N LYS A 267 -1.61 -9.73 56.55
CA LYS A 267 -0.78 -9.84 57.76
C LYS A 267 0.72 -9.67 57.50
N ASN A 268 1.14 -10.01 56.27
CA ASN A 268 2.56 -9.92 55.89
C ASN A 268 2.88 -8.56 55.25
N ALA A 269 3.91 -7.85 55.80
CA ALA A 269 4.27 -6.52 55.32
C ALA A 269 4.68 -6.47 53.84
N ASN A 270 5.39 -7.48 53.32
CA ASN A 270 5.78 -7.52 51.90
C ASN A 270 4.58 -7.71 50.99
N THR A 271 3.64 -8.62 51.34
CA THR A 271 2.37 -8.81 50.64
C THR A 271 1.55 -7.55 50.63
N ARG A 272 1.42 -6.87 51.78
CA ARG A 272 0.72 -5.61 51.91
C ARG A 272 1.32 -4.51 51.01
N LYS A 273 2.64 -4.36 50.96
CA LYS A 273 3.35 -3.41 50.12
C LYS A 273 3.07 -3.69 48.62
N LYS A 274 3.08 -4.96 48.21
CA LYS A 274 2.74 -5.35 46.81
C LYS A 274 1.33 -4.96 46.44
N LEU A 275 0.34 -5.29 47.31
CA LEU A 275 -1.07 -4.94 47.07
C LEU A 275 -1.31 -3.43 47.02
N ILE A 276 -0.60 -2.64 47.83
CA ILE A 276 -0.66 -1.18 47.77
C ILE A 276 -0.16 -0.66 46.41
N ASN A 277 0.95 -1.20 45.89
CA ASN A 277 1.45 -0.80 44.58
C ASN A 277 0.45 -1.17 43.48
N GLU A 278 -0.15 -2.38 43.53
CA GLU A 278 -1.21 -2.80 42.58
C GLU A 278 -2.43 -1.85 42.66
N LYS A 279 -2.81 -1.42 43.88
CA LYS A 279 -3.91 -0.46 44.05
C LYS A 279 -3.59 0.91 43.45
N ILE A 280 -2.38 1.41 43.63
CA ILE A 280 -1.94 2.68 43.05
C ILE A 280 -2.03 2.63 41.51
N GLU A 281 -1.63 1.51 40.88
CA GLU A 281 -1.77 1.35 39.43
C GLU A 281 -3.25 1.26 39.02
N SER A 282 -4.08 0.57 39.78
CA SER A 282 -5.54 0.52 39.56
C SER A 282 -6.18 1.91 39.69
N ASP A 283 -5.79 2.74 40.68
CA ASP A 283 -6.28 4.12 40.81
C ASP A 283 -5.95 4.98 39.59
N LYS A 284 -4.76 4.81 39.00
CA LYS A 284 -4.39 5.46 37.72
C LYS A 284 -5.25 5.01 36.55
N LEU A 285 -5.52 3.69 36.46
CA LEU A 285 -6.39 3.11 35.43
C LEU A 285 -7.83 3.60 35.57
N ILE A 286 -8.40 3.66 36.78
CA ILE A 286 -9.73 4.21 37.05
C ILE A 286 -9.83 5.64 36.52
N ASN A 287 -8.86 6.49 36.83
CA ASN A 287 -8.84 7.86 36.34
C ASN A 287 -8.80 7.93 34.81
N THR A 288 -8.03 7.04 34.19
CA THR A 288 -7.95 6.95 32.72
C THR A 288 -9.27 6.49 32.11
N TYR A 289 -9.89 5.43 32.66
CA TYR A 289 -11.16 4.92 32.17
C TYR A 289 -12.32 5.88 32.39
N LYS A 290 -12.32 6.62 33.50
CA LYS A 290 -13.29 7.69 33.76
C LYS A 290 -13.20 8.78 32.69
N LYS A 291 -12.00 9.27 32.37
CA LYS A 291 -11.79 10.24 31.27
C LYS A 291 -12.26 9.70 29.92
N ASN A 292 -11.93 8.45 29.62
CA ASN A 292 -12.36 7.79 28.38
C ASN A 292 -13.90 7.66 28.32
N LEU A 293 -14.57 7.32 29.42
CA LEU A 293 -16.03 7.23 29.46
C LEU A 293 -16.69 8.60 29.23
N VAL A 294 -16.18 9.66 29.86
CA VAL A 294 -16.66 11.02 29.62
C VAL A 294 -16.49 11.43 28.16
N TRP A 295 -15.32 11.16 27.58
CA TRP A 295 -15.06 11.43 26.16
C TRP A 295 -15.98 10.62 25.25
N ALA A 296 -16.15 9.32 25.50
CA ALA A 296 -17.04 8.46 24.74
C ALA A 296 -18.51 8.95 24.79
N THR A 297 -18.99 9.39 25.96
CA THR A 297 -20.33 9.92 26.16
C THR A 297 -20.54 11.23 25.35
N ASN A 298 -19.56 12.12 25.35
CA ASN A 298 -19.64 13.35 24.56
C ASN A 298 -19.62 13.04 23.06
N LEU A 299 -18.76 12.11 22.63
CA LEU A 299 -18.67 11.69 21.24
C LEU A 299 -19.99 11.09 20.73
N LEU A 300 -20.69 10.29 21.58
CA LEU A 300 -22.02 9.76 21.26
C LEU A 300 -23.07 10.86 21.08
N LYS A 301 -23.04 11.91 21.93
CA LYS A 301 -23.97 13.05 21.79
C LYS A 301 -23.78 13.79 20.47
N GLU A 302 -22.51 13.99 20.09
CA GLU A 302 -22.16 14.67 18.84
C GLU A 302 -22.37 13.80 17.59
N ASN A 303 -22.22 12.49 17.73
CA ASN A 303 -22.24 11.52 16.62
C ASN A 303 -23.10 10.29 16.97
N PRO A 304 -24.44 10.43 17.08
CA PRO A 304 -25.31 9.34 17.52
C PRO A 304 -25.32 8.14 16.55
N ASN A 305 -25.01 8.38 15.28
CA ASN A 305 -24.96 7.32 14.24
C ASN A 305 -23.55 6.73 14.05
N GLY A 306 -22.60 7.05 14.95
CA GLY A 306 -21.19 6.69 14.83
C GLY A 306 -20.40 7.65 13.96
N ILE A 307 -19.09 7.49 13.92
CA ILE A 307 -18.16 8.35 13.19
C ILE A 307 -17.18 7.53 12.36
N LEU A 308 -16.91 7.96 11.13
CA LEU A 308 -15.84 7.41 10.31
C LEU A 308 -14.50 7.97 10.79
N ILE A 309 -13.54 7.08 11.04
CA ILE A 309 -12.24 7.42 11.64
C ILE A 309 -11.07 7.17 10.70
N SER A 310 -11.25 6.36 9.66
CA SER A 310 -10.23 6.09 8.64
C SER A 310 -10.89 5.55 7.37
N SER A 311 -10.17 5.61 6.26
CA SER A 311 -10.57 5.00 5.00
C SER A 311 -9.36 4.40 4.30
N SER A 312 -9.60 3.41 3.44
CA SER A 312 -8.57 2.75 2.64
C SER A 312 -9.06 2.51 1.22
N PHE A 313 -8.16 2.68 0.25
CA PHE A 313 -8.39 2.41 -1.16
C PHE A 313 -7.50 1.25 -1.58
N VAL A 314 -8.11 0.11 -1.91
CA VAL A 314 -7.43 -1.15 -2.23
C VAL A 314 -7.70 -1.52 -3.68
N LEU A 315 -6.66 -1.83 -4.43
CA LEU A 315 -6.74 -2.38 -5.78
C LEU A 315 -6.39 -3.86 -5.74
N ARG A 316 -7.25 -4.69 -6.28
CA ARG A 316 -6.94 -6.08 -6.64
C ARG A 316 -6.45 -6.11 -8.08
N TYR A 317 -5.26 -6.63 -8.30
CA TYR A 317 -4.70 -6.78 -9.64
C TYR A 317 -3.96 -8.10 -9.73
N ASP A 318 -4.40 -8.98 -10.62
CA ASP A 318 -3.91 -10.34 -10.74
C ASP A 318 -4.03 -11.10 -9.39
N HIS A 319 -2.95 -11.63 -8.87
CA HIS A 319 -2.89 -12.38 -7.60
C HIS A 319 -2.53 -11.51 -6.40
N ALA A 320 -2.52 -10.20 -6.54
CA ALA A 320 -2.13 -9.26 -5.48
C ALA A 320 -3.23 -8.25 -5.15
N ALA A 321 -3.25 -7.81 -3.90
CA ALA A 321 -4.03 -6.66 -3.46
C ALA A 321 -3.07 -5.56 -3.01
N PHE A 322 -3.24 -4.37 -3.55
CA PHE A 322 -2.42 -3.20 -3.27
C PHE A 322 -3.19 -2.21 -2.41
N LEU A 323 -2.66 -1.90 -1.24
CA LEU A 323 -3.12 -0.77 -0.47
C LEU A 323 -2.57 0.50 -1.12
N ILE A 324 -3.41 1.18 -1.89
CA ILE A 324 -3.00 2.35 -2.66
C ILE A 324 -2.87 3.56 -1.76
N ILE A 325 -3.84 3.74 -0.86
CA ILE A 325 -3.91 4.88 0.06
C ILE A 325 -4.71 4.48 1.30
N GLU A 326 -4.25 4.97 2.44
CA GLU A 326 -4.95 4.93 3.73
C GLU A 326 -4.84 6.25 4.51
#